data_d181132cba272576fab167c1489d63d7
#
_entry.id   d181132cba272576fab167c1489d63d7
#
_cell.length_a   1.000
_cell.length_b   1.000
_cell.length_c   1.000
_cell.angle_alpha   90.00
_cell.angle_beta   90.00
_cell.angle_gamma   90.00
#
_symmetry.space_group_name_H-M   'P 1'
#
loop_
_entity.id
_entity.type
_entity.pdbx_description
1 polymer ?
#
loop_
_entity_poly.entity_id
_entity_poly.type
_entity_poly.pdbx_seq_one_letter_code
_entity_poly.pdbx_strand_id
1 'polypeptide(L)' 'DKAQAMLKLREKLAILLAKGCCKNIGREDVHALVDEIFDEYRR' A
#
# COMPACT_ATOMS: atom_id res chain seq x y z
N ASP A 1 -1.40 4.14 -19.02
CA ASP A 1 -2.02 2.82 -19.02
C ASP A 1 -2.13 2.29 -17.59
N LYS A 2 -3.35 1.88 -17.23
CA LYS A 2 -3.63 1.41 -15.88
C LYS A 2 -2.79 0.18 -15.51
N ALA A 3 -2.64 -0.74 -16.45
CA ALA A 3 -1.89 -1.97 -16.17
C ALA A 3 -0.44 -1.68 -15.83
N GLN A 4 0.17 -0.76 -16.55
CA GLN A 4 1.55 -0.38 -16.29
C GLN A 4 1.69 0.34 -14.96
N ALA A 5 0.75 1.22 -14.65
CA ALA A 5 0.73 1.92 -13.38
C ALA A 5 0.59 0.93 -12.22
N MET A 6 -0.25 -0.08 -12.40
CA MET A 6 -0.44 -1.11 -11.38
C MET A 6 0.84 -1.91 -11.13
N LEU A 7 1.57 -2.23 -12.18
CA LEU A 7 2.83 -2.96 -12.04
C LEU A 7 3.86 -2.16 -11.25
N LYS A 8 3.98 -0.87 -11.57
CA LYS A 8 4.92 -0.01 -10.85
C LYS A 8 4.52 0.14 -9.39
N LEU A 9 3.23 0.31 -9.14
CA LEU A 9 2.73 0.44 -7.78
C LEU A 9 2.99 -0.85 -7.00
N ARG A 10 2.78 -1.99 -7.64
CA ARG A 10 3.02 -3.27 -7.00
C ARG A 10 4.47 -3.41 -6.57
N GLU A 11 5.41 -3.03 -7.44
CA GLU A 11 6.82 -3.11 -7.12
C GLU A 11 7.17 -2.29 -5.88
N LYS A 12 6.68 -1.05 -5.85
CA LYS A 12 6.97 -0.16 -4.72
C LYS A 12 6.32 -0.65 -3.44
N LEU A 13 5.09 -1.12 -3.52
CA LEU A 13 4.41 -1.68 -2.36
C LEU A 13 5.12 -2.92 -1.84
N ALA A 14 5.59 -3.78 -2.73
CA ALA A 14 6.28 -4.98 -2.32
C ALA A 14 7.50 -4.66 -1.46
N ILE A 15 8.26 -3.64 -1.87
CA ILE A 15 9.44 -3.23 -1.12
C ILE A 15 9.04 -2.65 0.25
N LEU A 16 8.02 -1.80 0.26
CA LEU A 16 7.57 -1.18 1.49
C LEU A 16 6.98 -2.21 2.46
N LEU A 17 6.22 -3.15 1.94
CA LEU A 17 5.61 -4.19 2.77
C LEU A 17 6.65 -5.14 3.34
N ALA A 18 7.70 -5.42 2.57
CA ALA A 18 8.79 -6.25 3.06
C ALA A 18 9.47 -5.61 4.28
N LYS A 19 9.62 -4.29 4.27
CA LYS A 19 10.17 -3.56 5.41
C LYS A 19 9.22 -3.57 6.60
N GLY A 20 7.92 -3.42 6.32
CA GLY A 20 6.91 -3.41 7.37
C GLY A 20 6.76 -4.75 8.05
N CYS A 21 7.01 -5.83 7.33
CA CYS A 21 6.91 -7.18 7.88
C CYS A 21 7.77 -7.34 9.12
N CYS A 22 8.94 -6.71 9.12
CA CYS A 22 9.87 -6.80 10.27
C CYS A 22 9.37 -6.02 11.48
N LYS A 23 8.31 -5.23 11.32
CA LYS A 23 7.75 -4.42 12.39
C LYS A 23 6.34 -4.87 12.77
N ASN A 24 6.01 -6.10 12.43
CA ASN A 24 4.70 -6.69 12.77
C ASN A 24 3.52 -5.97 12.12
N ILE A 25 3.73 -5.39 10.97
CA ILE A 25 2.63 -4.77 10.23
C ILE A 25 2.05 -5.82 9.31
N GLY A 26 0.79 -6.20 9.54
CA GLY A 26 0.12 -7.22 8.76
C GLY A 26 -0.81 -6.65 7.70
N ARG A 27 -1.48 -7.58 7.00
CA ARG A 27 -2.36 -7.21 5.90
C ARG A 27 -3.47 -6.26 6.35
N GLU A 28 -4.07 -6.54 7.51
CA GLU A 28 -5.16 -5.72 8.00
C GLU A 28 -4.74 -4.29 8.29
N ASP A 29 -3.51 -4.14 8.81
CA ASP A 29 -2.97 -2.81 9.08
C ASP A 29 -2.79 -2.04 7.79
N VAL A 30 -2.28 -2.71 6.76
CA VAL A 30 -2.05 -2.08 5.46
C VAL A 30 -3.38 -1.68 4.82
N HIS A 31 -4.38 -2.55 4.89
CA HIS A 31 -5.70 -2.24 4.35
C HIS A 31 -6.31 -1.01 5.02
N ALA A 32 -6.16 -0.91 6.33
CA ALA A 32 -6.66 0.25 7.07
C ALA A 32 -5.95 1.53 6.63
N LEU A 33 -4.64 1.45 6.44
CA LEU A 33 -3.88 2.60 5.96
C LEU A 33 -4.32 3.04 4.57
N VAL A 34 -4.56 2.08 3.69
CA VAL A 34 -5.03 2.39 2.34
C VAL A 34 -6.36 3.13 2.41
N ASP A 35 -7.28 2.66 3.24
CA ASP A 35 -8.58 3.31 3.41
C ASP A 35 -8.42 4.73 3.93
N GLU A 36 -7.55 4.94 4.91
CA GLU A 36 -7.29 6.27 5.45
C GLU A 36 -6.78 7.22 4.37
N ILE A 37 -5.84 6.74 3.56
CA ILE A 37 -5.26 7.58 2.51
C ILE A 37 -6.31 7.99 1.50
N PHE A 38 -7.16 7.05 1.10
CA PHE A 38 -8.23 7.36 0.16
C PHE A 38 -9.22 8.36 0.76
N ASP A 39 -9.54 8.20 2.03
CA ASP A 39 -10.44 9.14 2.70
C ASP A 39 -9.85 10.54 2.75
N GLU A 40 -8.55 10.66 2.99
CA GLU A 40 -7.88 11.95 3.00
C GLU A 40 -7.95 12.64 1.65
N TYR A 41 -7.81 11.88 0.56
CA TYR A 41 -7.84 12.44 -0.78
C TYR A 41 -9.24 12.91 -1.19
N ARG A 42 -10.27 12.43 -0.53
CA ARG A 42 -11.64 12.78 -0.87
C ARG A 42 -12.11 14.10 -0.28
N ARG A 43 -11.35 14.69 0.59
CA ARG A 43 -11.73 15.94 1.26
C ARG A 43 -11.63 17.16 0.37
#